data_113461a6d613da02339b060afb9aeb53
#
_entry.id   113461a6d613da02339b060afb9aeb53
#
_cell.length_a   1.000
_cell.length_b   1.000
_cell.length_c   1.000
_cell.angle_alpha   90.00
_cell.angle_beta   90.00
_cell.angle_gamma   90.00
#
_symmetry.space_group_name_H-M   'P 1'
#
loop_
_entity.id
_entity.type
_entity.pdbx_description
1 polymer ?
#
loop_
_entity_poly.entity_id
_entity_poly.type
_entity_poly.pdbx_seq_one_letter_code
_entity_poly.pdbx_strand_id
1 'polypeptide(L)'
;VLDAPADGLSVEASLAIAQEYGLVVIHTSTPSFPTDALFAEQLKARAPKVLIGMVGAKVAVDPHNSLTASEAIDFVCREEFDFTCKEIAEGLPFSQIKGLSYRAADGSIEHNEARPILENMDELPFVAPVYKRDLKIDNYFIGYLKHPYVSIYTGRGCRSKCTFCLWPQTVGGHRYRTRSVENVLEEVKWIRDN
;
A
#
# COMPACT_ATOMS: atom_id res chain seq x y z
N VAL A 1 -9.89 -0.34 5.42
CA VAL A 1 -8.71 -1.24 5.33
C VAL A 1 -9.12 -2.61 5.85
N LEU A 2 -8.60 -3.67 5.25
CA LEU A 2 -8.79 -5.05 5.70
C LEU A 2 -7.41 -5.67 5.98
N ASP A 3 -7.21 -6.17 7.18
CA ASP A 3 -6.04 -6.96 7.56
C ASP A 3 -6.47 -8.42 7.80
N ALA A 4 -6.56 -9.17 6.69
CA ALA A 4 -7.07 -10.53 6.73
C ALA A 4 -6.29 -11.47 7.66
N PRO A 5 -4.94 -11.43 7.71
CA PRO A 5 -4.17 -12.22 8.67
C PRO A 5 -4.46 -11.86 10.13
N ALA A 6 -4.51 -10.57 10.46
CA ALA A 6 -4.78 -10.13 11.84
C ALA A 6 -6.21 -10.49 12.29
N ASP A 7 -7.17 -10.42 11.37
CA ASP A 7 -8.56 -10.80 11.65
C ASP A 7 -8.83 -12.30 11.53
N GLY A 8 -7.85 -13.12 11.18
CA GLY A 8 -7.99 -14.57 10.99
C GLY A 8 -8.96 -14.94 9.86
N LEU A 9 -9.09 -14.08 8.85
CA LEU A 9 -9.99 -14.31 7.73
C LEU A 9 -9.41 -15.33 6.75
N SER A 10 -10.27 -16.23 6.28
CA SER A 10 -9.92 -17.11 5.17
C SER A 10 -9.86 -16.31 3.84
N VAL A 11 -9.19 -16.89 2.85
CA VAL A 11 -9.18 -16.34 1.47
C VAL A 11 -10.61 -16.14 0.96
N GLU A 12 -11.48 -17.10 1.20
CA GLU A 12 -12.90 -17.04 0.78
C GLU A 12 -13.65 -15.87 1.42
N ALA A 13 -13.48 -15.65 2.73
CA ALA A 13 -14.08 -14.53 3.43
C ALA A 13 -13.52 -13.18 2.94
N SER A 14 -12.22 -13.12 2.67
CA SER A 14 -11.57 -11.93 2.13
C SER A 14 -12.06 -11.59 0.72
N LEU A 15 -12.25 -12.59 -0.14
CA LEU A 15 -12.81 -12.43 -1.48
C LEU A 15 -14.27 -11.95 -1.44
N ALA A 16 -15.07 -12.49 -0.50
CA ALA A 16 -16.46 -12.08 -0.33
C ALA A 16 -16.58 -10.60 0.07
N ILE A 17 -15.64 -10.09 0.87
CA ILE A 17 -15.57 -8.67 1.21
C ILE A 17 -15.05 -7.85 0.03
N ALA A 18 -13.95 -8.26 -0.58
CA ALA A 18 -13.26 -7.50 -1.62
C ALA A 18 -14.14 -7.27 -2.88
N GLN A 19 -14.97 -8.23 -3.26
CA GLN A 19 -15.86 -8.12 -4.44
C GLN A 19 -16.89 -7.00 -4.34
N GLU A 20 -17.16 -6.48 -3.14
CA GLU A 20 -18.13 -5.39 -2.93
C GLU A 20 -17.55 -4.00 -3.27
N TYR A 21 -16.24 -3.92 -3.57
CA TYR A 21 -15.55 -2.67 -3.85
C TYR A 21 -15.23 -2.51 -5.34
N GLY A 22 -15.26 -1.29 -5.83
CA GLY A 22 -14.85 -0.96 -7.21
C GLY A 22 -13.33 -0.89 -7.41
N LEU A 23 -12.58 -0.70 -6.32
CA LEU A 23 -11.12 -0.61 -6.31
C LEU A 23 -10.57 -1.41 -5.13
N VAL A 24 -9.63 -2.31 -5.40
CA VAL A 24 -8.91 -3.09 -4.40
C VAL A 24 -7.41 -2.92 -4.60
N VAL A 25 -6.71 -2.50 -3.55
CA VAL A 25 -5.26 -2.36 -3.55
C VAL A 25 -4.66 -3.37 -2.57
N ILE A 26 -3.82 -4.25 -3.08
CA ILE A 26 -3.20 -5.35 -2.31
C ILE A 26 -1.76 -4.95 -1.97
N HIS A 27 -1.43 -4.94 -0.68
CA HIS A 27 -0.04 -4.80 -0.26
C HIS A 27 0.68 -6.14 -0.40
N THR A 28 1.78 -6.14 -1.15
CA THR A 28 2.54 -7.37 -1.46
C THR A 28 4.02 -7.23 -1.15
N SER A 29 4.66 -8.37 -0.92
CA SER A 29 6.10 -8.52 -0.74
C SER A 29 6.64 -9.57 -1.69
N THR A 30 7.96 -9.69 -1.82
CA THR A 30 8.55 -10.71 -2.69
C THR A 30 8.09 -12.14 -2.34
N PRO A 31 8.05 -12.57 -1.06
CA PRO A 31 7.60 -13.92 -0.73
C PRO A 31 6.08 -14.12 -0.84
N SER A 32 5.26 -13.08 -0.65
CA SER A 32 3.79 -13.21 -0.70
C SER A 32 3.21 -13.01 -2.09
N PHE A 33 3.94 -12.41 -3.01
CA PHE A 33 3.45 -12.03 -4.35
C PHE A 33 2.74 -13.16 -5.11
N PRO A 34 3.23 -14.42 -5.14
CA PRO A 34 2.52 -15.48 -5.86
C PRO A 34 1.11 -15.74 -5.30
N THR A 35 0.97 -15.71 -3.98
CA THR A 35 -0.33 -15.89 -3.30
C THR A 35 -1.25 -14.69 -3.52
N ASP A 36 -0.69 -13.48 -3.46
CA ASP A 36 -1.42 -12.25 -3.67
C ASP A 36 -1.90 -12.11 -5.13
N ALA A 37 -1.09 -12.54 -6.10
CA ALA A 37 -1.49 -12.62 -7.51
C ALA A 37 -2.64 -13.62 -7.73
N LEU A 38 -2.58 -14.80 -7.10
CA LEU A 38 -3.66 -15.78 -7.14
C LEU A 38 -4.95 -15.22 -6.51
N PHE A 39 -4.85 -14.47 -5.43
CA PHE A 39 -5.99 -13.77 -4.85
C PHE A 39 -6.61 -12.77 -5.83
N ALA A 40 -5.78 -11.99 -6.53
CA ALA A 40 -6.24 -11.06 -7.56
C ALA A 40 -6.97 -11.78 -8.71
N GLU A 41 -6.47 -12.93 -9.17
CA GLU A 41 -7.12 -13.75 -10.18
C GLU A 41 -8.50 -14.27 -9.74
N GLN A 42 -8.57 -14.79 -8.52
CA GLN A 42 -9.83 -15.26 -7.94
C GLN A 42 -10.84 -14.12 -7.76
N LEU A 43 -10.38 -12.95 -7.33
CA LEU A 43 -11.23 -11.76 -7.22
C LEU A 43 -11.72 -11.28 -8.59
N LYS A 44 -10.83 -11.21 -9.59
CA LYS A 44 -11.20 -10.80 -10.95
C LYS A 44 -12.21 -11.75 -11.59
N ALA A 45 -12.08 -13.05 -11.32
CA ALA A 45 -13.05 -14.06 -11.79
C ALA A 45 -14.45 -13.86 -11.19
N ARG A 46 -14.55 -13.42 -9.94
CA ARG A 46 -15.83 -13.15 -9.25
C ARG A 46 -16.43 -11.80 -9.62
N ALA A 47 -15.59 -10.80 -9.71
CA ALA A 47 -15.95 -9.41 -9.95
C ALA A 47 -15.10 -8.79 -11.05
N PRO A 48 -15.39 -9.07 -12.34
CA PRO A 48 -14.56 -8.67 -13.48
C PRO A 48 -14.35 -7.15 -13.62
N LYS A 49 -15.25 -6.36 -13.04
CA LYS A 49 -15.19 -4.88 -13.11
C LYS A 49 -14.35 -4.22 -12.02
N VAL A 50 -13.94 -4.99 -11.01
CA VAL A 50 -13.09 -4.45 -9.92
C VAL A 50 -11.74 -4.06 -10.50
N LEU A 51 -11.29 -2.85 -10.21
CA LEU A 51 -9.91 -2.46 -10.45
C LEU A 51 -9.01 -3.03 -9.35
N ILE A 52 -7.99 -3.78 -9.74
CA ILE A 52 -7.08 -4.45 -8.81
C ILE A 52 -5.67 -3.91 -9.01
N GLY A 53 -5.13 -3.32 -7.97
CA GLY A 53 -3.77 -2.84 -7.96
C GLY A 53 -2.92 -3.43 -6.85
N MET A 54 -1.61 -3.32 -7.00
CA MET A 54 -0.67 -3.76 -5.97
C MET A 54 0.30 -2.66 -5.58
N VAL A 55 0.70 -2.68 -4.30
CA VAL A 55 1.72 -1.81 -3.70
C VAL A 55 2.72 -2.65 -2.90
N GLY A 56 3.87 -2.10 -2.61
CA GLY A 56 4.87 -2.76 -1.76
C GLY A 56 6.15 -3.14 -2.49
N ALA A 57 7.06 -3.80 -1.77
CA ALA A 57 8.45 -3.98 -2.19
C ALA A 57 8.62 -4.70 -3.53
N LYS A 58 7.89 -5.79 -3.77
CA LYS A 58 8.01 -6.57 -5.02
C LYS A 58 7.66 -5.73 -6.24
N VAL A 59 6.52 -5.09 -6.23
CA VAL A 59 6.01 -4.35 -7.39
C VAL A 59 6.71 -3.00 -7.60
N ALA A 60 7.30 -2.44 -6.55
CA ALA A 60 8.08 -1.21 -6.65
C ALA A 60 9.38 -1.39 -7.45
N VAL A 61 10.05 -2.53 -7.28
CA VAL A 61 11.34 -2.82 -7.97
C VAL A 61 11.17 -3.59 -9.27
N ASP A 62 10.07 -4.30 -9.45
CA ASP A 62 9.83 -5.15 -10.62
C ASP A 62 8.39 -5.00 -11.15
N PRO A 63 7.99 -3.78 -11.55
CA PRO A 63 6.62 -3.50 -11.94
C PRO A 63 6.19 -4.23 -13.23
N HIS A 64 7.09 -4.31 -14.22
CA HIS A 64 6.80 -4.94 -15.50
C HIS A 64 6.49 -6.43 -15.34
N ASN A 65 7.39 -7.20 -14.71
CA ASN A 65 7.18 -8.63 -14.50
C ASN A 65 6.01 -8.89 -13.54
N SER A 66 5.75 -8.00 -12.60
CA SER A 66 4.59 -8.13 -11.70
C SER A 66 3.27 -8.02 -12.47
N LEU A 67 3.15 -7.08 -13.42
CA LEU A 67 1.98 -6.95 -14.29
C LEU A 67 1.89 -8.11 -15.29
N THR A 68 3.02 -8.58 -15.83
CA THR A 68 3.05 -9.70 -16.76
C THR A 68 2.65 -11.03 -16.10
N ALA A 69 2.92 -11.19 -14.81
CA ALA A 69 2.65 -12.42 -14.08
C ALA A 69 1.15 -12.77 -13.98
N SER A 70 0.28 -11.77 -14.00
CA SER A 70 -1.17 -11.99 -13.97
C SER A 70 -1.93 -10.86 -14.65
N GLU A 71 -2.84 -11.22 -15.56
CA GLU A 71 -3.76 -10.26 -16.22
C GLU A 71 -4.81 -9.68 -15.27
N ALA A 72 -4.99 -10.29 -14.10
CA ALA A 72 -5.90 -9.78 -13.07
C ALA A 72 -5.38 -8.51 -12.37
N ILE A 73 -4.08 -8.21 -12.50
CA ILE A 73 -3.47 -7.01 -11.94
C ILE A 73 -3.58 -5.89 -12.97
N ASP A 74 -4.41 -4.89 -12.70
CA ASP A 74 -4.63 -3.78 -13.61
C ASP A 74 -3.51 -2.74 -13.52
N PHE A 75 -2.95 -2.52 -12.29
CA PHE A 75 -1.88 -1.56 -12.05
C PHE A 75 -1.00 -1.89 -10.85
N VAL A 76 0.15 -1.28 -10.79
CA VAL A 76 1.04 -1.28 -9.63
C VAL A 76 1.54 0.13 -9.33
N CYS A 77 1.56 0.51 -8.05
CA CYS A 77 2.11 1.79 -7.63
C CYS A 77 3.56 1.59 -7.16
N ARG A 78 4.45 2.38 -7.72
CA ARG A 78 5.88 2.33 -7.42
C ARG A 78 6.24 3.31 -6.30
N GLU A 79 7.24 2.97 -5.52
CA GLU A 79 7.81 3.85 -4.47
C GLU A 79 6.78 4.31 -3.44
N GLU A 80 6.69 5.60 -3.15
CA GLU A 80 5.68 6.18 -2.25
C GLU A 80 4.33 6.27 -2.96
N PHE A 81 3.43 5.39 -2.59
CA PHE A 81 2.18 5.16 -3.30
C PHE A 81 0.97 5.93 -2.73
N ASP A 82 1.14 6.68 -1.64
CA ASP A 82 0.04 7.36 -0.96
C ASP A 82 -0.80 8.22 -1.92
N PHE A 83 -0.16 9.17 -2.61
CA PHE A 83 -0.83 10.05 -3.56
C PHE A 83 -1.18 9.36 -4.89
N THR A 84 -0.42 8.34 -5.29
CA THR A 84 -0.75 7.54 -6.48
C THR A 84 -2.07 6.79 -6.26
N CYS A 85 -2.24 6.13 -5.11
CA CYS A 85 -3.50 5.48 -4.75
C CYS A 85 -4.66 6.47 -4.61
N LYS A 86 -4.39 7.66 -4.04
CA LYS A 86 -5.40 8.73 -3.92
C LYS A 86 -5.90 9.17 -5.29
N GLU A 87 -5.01 9.49 -6.22
CA GLU A 87 -5.35 9.93 -7.57
C GLU A 87 -6.15 8.87 -8.36
N ILE A 88 -5.81 7.58 -8.17
CA ILE A 88 -6.60 6.47 -8.74
C ILE A 88 -8.01 6.45 -8.15
N ALA A 89 -8.14 6.57 -6.84
CA ALA A 89 -9.43 6.55 -6.15
C ALA A 89 -10.31 7.76 -6.51
N GLU A 90 -9.69 8.90 -6.87
CA GLU A 90 -10.36 10.09 -7.37
C GLU A 90 -10.76 9.99 -8.85
N GLY A 91 -10.35 8.91 -9.53
CA GLY A 91 -10.72 8.63 -10.91
C GLY A 91 -9.91 9.37 -11.97
N LEU A 92 -8.69 9.81 -11.65
CA LEU A 92 -7.79 10.40 -12.63
C LEU A 92 -7.42 9.36 -13.70
N PRO A 93 -7.27 9.77 -14.98
CA PRO A 93 -6.79 8.87 -16.03
C PRO A 93 -5.41 8.28 -15.69
N PHE A 94 -5.24 6.98 -15.83
CA PHE A 94 -3.99 6.29 -15.50
C PHE A 94 -2.76 6.92 -16.15
N SER A 95 -2.87 7.37 -17.40
CA SER A 95 -1.77 8.00 -18.13
C SER A 95 -1.26 9.33 -17.51
N GLN A 96 -2.01 9.92 -16.58
CA GLN A 96 -1.66 11.19 -15.93
C GLN A 96 -1.08 10.99 -14.51
N ILE A 97 -1.14 9.77 -13.98
CA ILE A 97 -0.78 9.47 -12.59
C ILE A 97 0.71 9.13 -12.49
N LYS A 98 1.49 9.97 -11.84
CA LYS A 98 2.92 9.71 -11.61
C LYS A 98 3.12 8.52 -10.66
N GLY A 99 4.19 7.75 -10.90
CA GLY A 99 4.53 6.58 -10.09
C GLY A 99 3.67 5.35 -10.38
N LEU A 100 2.79 5.41 -11.39
CA LEU A 100 1.95 4.31 -11.81
C LEU A 100 2.61 3.50 -12.94
N SER A 101 2.47 2.18 -12.86
CA SER A 101 2.62 1.27 -14.01
C SER A 101 1.33 0.50 -14.16
N TYR A 102 0.82 0.35 -15.37
CA TYR A 102 -0.53 -0.21 -15.58
C TYR A 102 -0.65 -0.93 -16.92
N ARG A 103 -1.70 -1.72 -17.04
CA ARG A 103 -2.10 -2.35 -18.31
C ARG A 103 -3.04 -1.41 -19.06
N ALA A 104 -2.62 -1.04 -20.26
CA ALA A 104 -3.43 -0.22 -21.16
C ALA A 104 -4.54 -1.06 -21.82
N ALA A 105 -5.51 -0.39 -22.46
CA ALA A 105 -6.66 -1.05 -23.08
C ALA A 105 -6.30 -2.01 -24.23
N ASP A 106 -5.15 -1.81 -24.87
CA ASP A 106 -4.62 -2.70 -25.90
C ASP A 106 -3.82 -3.88 -25.36
N GLY A 107 -3.71 -3.98 -24.00
CA GLY A 107 -2.96 -5.01 -23.28
C GLY A 107 -1.49 -4.69 -23.07
N SER A 108 -0.97 -3.60 -23.62
CA SER A 108 0.41 -3.15 -23.36
C SER A 108 0.62 -2.74 -21.91
N ILE A 109 1.85 -2.83 -21.44
CA ILE A 109 2.22 -2.36 -20.09
C ILE A 109 2.92 -1.02 -20.23
N GLU A 110 2.32 -0.01 -19.61
CA GLU A 110 2.80 1.35 -19.60
C GLU A 110 3.43 1.72 -18.25
N HIS A 111 4.48 2.54 -18.31
CA HIS A 111 5.20 3.04 -17.13
C HIS A 111 5.25 4.55 -17.17
N ASN A 112 4.47 5.20 -16.31
CA ASN A 112 4.48 6.65 -16.21
C ASN A 112 5.78 7.17 -15.56
N GLU A 113 5.99 8.48 -15.64
CA GLU A 113 7.06 9.17 -14.93
C GLU A 113 7.06 8.80 -13.44
N ALA A 114 8.25 8.67 -12.85
CA ALA A 114 8.39 8.43 -11.41
C ALA A 114 7.77 9.57 -10.60
N ARG A 115 7.11 9.25 -9.50
CA ARG A 115 6.61 10.26 -8.55
C ARG A 115 7.78 10.78 -7.71
N PRO A 116 7.97 12.09 -7.58
CA PRO A 116 8.89 12.62 -6.59
C PRO A 116 8.52 12.16 -5.19
N ILE A 117 9.51 11.86 -4.37
CA ILE A 117 9.26 11.54 -2.96
C ILE A 117 8.65 12.75 -2.24
N LEU A 118 7.71 12.50 -1.34
CA LEU A 118 7.04 13.54 -0.57
C LEU A 118 8.03 14.28 0.33
N GLU A 119 8.16 15.58 0.14
CA GLU A 119 9.07 16.42 0.92
C GLU A 119 8.51 16.75 2.30
N ASN A 120 7.25 17.15 2.35
CA ASN A 120 6.57 17.51 3.59
C ASN A 120 5.72 16.33 4.08
N MET A 121 6.21 15.62 5.09
CA MET A 121 5.54 14.46 5.67
C MET A 121 4.24 14.81 6.43
N ASP A 122 4.04 16.08 6.78
CA ASP A 122 2.82 16.54 7.49
C ASP A 122 1.59 16.60 6.57
N GLU A 123 1.77 16.46 5.25
CA GLU A 123 0.67 16.36 4.29
C GLU A 123 -0.05 15.00 4.33
N LEU A 124 0.59 13.98 4.93
CA LEU A 124 -0.04 12.67 5.08
C LEU A 124 -1.08 12.69 6.21
N PRO A 125 -2.23 12.06 5.99
CA PRO A 125 -3.23 11.93 7.06
C PRO A 125 -2.70 11.05 8.20
N PHE A 126 -3.24 11.24 9.39
CA PHE A 126 -2.95 10.37 10.53
C PHE A 126 -3.41 8.94 10.26
N VAL A 127 -2.62 7.97 10.64
CA VAL A 127 -2.98 6.55 10.52
C VAL A 127 -3.86 6.05 11.67
N ALA A 128 -3.76 6.68 12.83
CA ALA A 128 -4.50 6.30 14.03
C ALA A 128 -6.03 6.23 13.86
N PRO A 129 -6.69 7.18 13.14
CA PRO A 129 -8.12 7.07 12.82
C PRO A 129 -8.49 5.83 12.00
N VAL A 130 -7.57 5.35 11.14
CA VAL A 130 -7.79 4.12 10.35
C VAL A 130 -7.78 2.90 11.25
N TYR A 131 -6.84 2.83 12.22
CA TYR A 131 -6.86 1.76 13.23
C TYR A 131 -8.20 1.71 13.95
N LYS A 132 -8.69 2.84 14.46
CA LYS A 132 -9.96 2.90 15.18
C LYS A 132 -11.17 2.51 14.34
N ARG A 133 -11.20 2.91 13.07
CA ARG A 133 -12.35 2.69 12.18
C ARG A 133 -12.39 1.27 11.62
N ASP A 134 -11.25 0.75 11.19
CA ASP A 134 -11.19 -0.41 10.30
C ASP A 134 -10.56 -1.64 10.95
N LEU A 135 -9.71 -1.48 11.97
CA LEU A 135 -8.87 -2.54 12.50
C LEU A 135 -9.22 -2.88 13.96
N LYS A 136 -9.08 -4.15 14.31
CA LYS A 136 -9.24 -4.61 15.70
C LYS A 136 -7.89 -4.53 16.39
N ILE A 137 -7.66 -3.45 17.15
CA ILE A 137 -6.38 -3.15 17.78
C ILE A 137 -5.87 -4.29 18.68
N ASP A 138 -6.75 -5.05 19.30
CA ASP A 138 -6.41 -6.21 20.14
C ASP A 138 -5.80 -7.37 19.35
N ASN A 139 -5.89 -7.38 18.03
CA ASN A 139 -5.25 -8.38 17.18
C ASN A 139 -3.77 -8.09 16.91
N TYR A 140 -3.29 -6.89 17.27
CA TYR A 140 -1.91 -6.47 17.01
C TYR A 140 -1.02 -6.71 18.22
N PHE A 141 -0.06 -7.62 18.05
CA PHE A 141 0.80 -8.09 19.12
C PHE A 141 2.27 -8.17 18.69
N ILE A 142 3.15 -7.62 19.52
CA ILE A 142 4.60 -7.83 19.45
C ILE A 142 5.10 -8.21 20.83
N GLY A 143 5.75 -9.36 20.95
CA GLY A 143 6.07 -10.01 22.20
C GLY A 143 6.89 -9.22 23.23
N TYR A 144 7.53 -8.11 22.84
CA TYR A 144 8.32 -7.26 23.71
C TYR A 144 7.70 -5.86 23.94
N LEU A 145 6.55 -5.58 23.32
CA LEU A 145 5.81 -4.34 23.56
C LEU A 145 4.59 -4.60 24.45
N LYS A 146 4.09 -3.53 25.05
CA LYS A 146 2.80 -3.57 25.74
C LYS A 146 1.69 -3.74 24.70
N HIS A 147 0.70 -4.52 25.06
CA HIS A 147 -0.48 -4.82 24.24
C HIS A 147 -1.73 -4.14 24.85
N PRO A 148 -2.62 -3.58 24.05
CA PRO A 148 -2.51 -3.37 22.60
C PRO A 148 -1.56 -2.22 22.23
N TYR A 149 -1.15 -2.13 20.96
CA TYR A 149 -0.33 -1.04 20.48
C TYR A 149 -0.78 -0.53 19.11
N VAL A 150 -0.42 0.73 18.82
CA VAL A 150 -0.62 1.37 17.50
C VAL A 150 0.73 1.81 16.96
N SER A 151 1.00 1.50 15.71
CA SER A 151 2.20 1.97 15.02
C SER A 151 1.92 3.23 14.21
N ILE A 152 2.77 4.24 14.37
CA ILE A 152 2.74 5.45 13.56
C ILE A 152 4.10 5.70 12.91
N TYR A 153 4.10 6.36 11.76
CA TYR A 153 5.33 6.82 11.11
C TYR A 153 5.66 8.24 11.57
N THR A 154 6.86 8.43 12.12
CA THR A 154 7.40 9.75 12.43
C THR A 154 8.36 10.27 11.37
N GLY A 155 8.77 9.40 10.44
CA GLY A 155 9.63 9.74 9.32
C GLY A 155 9.75 8.60 8.32
N ARG A 156 10.26 8.91 7.13
CA ARG A 156 10.50 7.96 6.03
C ARG A 156 11.87 8.19 5.39
N GLY A 157 12.37 7.14 4.73
CA GLY A 157 13.65 7.15 4.05
C GLY A 157 14.81 6.74 4.94
N CYS A 158 15.96 6.46 4.34
CA CYS A 158 17.17 6.06 5.03
C CYS A 158 18.41 6.54 4.28
N ARG A 159 19.33 7.20 4.96
CA ARG A 159 20.59 7.68 4.34
C ARG A 159 21.63 6.59 4.13
N SER A 160 21.47 5.45 4.78
CA SER A 160 22.39 4.33 4.67
C SER A 160 22.28 3.66 3.30
N LYS A 161 23.41 3.10 2.83
CA LYS A 161 23.51 2.40 1.55
C LYS A 161 23.86 0.93 1.77
N CYS A 162 23.17 0.27 2.71
CA CYS A 162 23.38 -1.13 3.00
C CYS A 162 23.07 -1.98 1.77
N THR A 163 24.01 -2.82 1.35
CA THR A 163 23.92 -3.58 0.09
C THR A 163 22.82 -4.64 0.09
N PHE A 164 22.38 -5.07 1.24
CA PHE A 164 21.30 -6.06 1.41
C PHE A 164 19.92 -5.42 1.63
N CYS A 165 19.83 -4.09 1.81
CA CYS A 165 18.60 -3.43 2.21
C CYS A 165 17.78 -3.01 0.99
N LEU A 166 16.56 -3.52 0.91
CA LEU A 166 15.59 -3.19 -0.12
C LEU A 166 14.85 -1.88 0.18
N TRP A 167 14.78 -1.47 1.44
CA TRP A 167 13.86 -0.44 1.94
C TRP A 167 13.99 0.93 1.25
N PRO A 168 15.19 1.54 1.09
CA PRO A 168 15.30 2.82 0.41
C PRO A 168 14.96 2.78 -1.08
N GLN A 169 15.00 1.59 -1.69
CA GLN A 169 14.70 1.38 -3.12
C GLN A 169 13.21 1.21 -3.38
N THR A 170 12.42 0.95 -2.35
CA THR A 170 10.99 0.60 -2.47
C THR A 170 10.07 1.67 -1.94
N VAL A 171 10.40 2.26 -0.79
CA VAL A 171 9.58 3.29 -0.14
C VAL A 171 10.51 4.30 0.52
N GLY A 172 10.34 5.57 0.20
CA GLY A 172 10.96 6.66 0.92
C GLY A 172 12.38 7.06 0.49
N GLY A 173 13.04 6.31 -0.41
CA GLY A 173 14.34 6.68 -0.97
C GLY A 173 15.48 6.78 0.06
N HIS A 174 16.61 7.36 -0.39
CA HIS A 174 17.80 7.57 0.44
C HIS A 174 17.81 8.88 1.23
N ARG A 175 16.75 9.69 1.14
CA ARG A 175 16.61 10.93 1.87
C ARG A 175 15.69 10.73 3.06
N TYR A 176 16.25 10.86 4.28
CA TYR A 176 15.46 10.78 5.49
C TYR A 176 14.66 12.07 5.70
N ARG A 177 13.36 11.95 5.89
CA ARG A 177 12.41 13.06 6.13
C ARG A 177 11.60 12.74 7.36
N THR A 178 11.21 13.77 8.09
CA THR A 178 10.43 13.63 9.33
C THR A 178 9.16 14.46 9.25
N ARG A 179 8.17 14.04 9.97
CA ARG A 179 7.03 14.87 10.34
C ARG A 179 7.50 15.93 11.34
N SER A 180 6.80 17.04 11.42
CA SER A 180 7.03 18.01 12.48
C SER A 180 6.69 17.41 13.85
N VAL A 181 7.31 17.96 14.90
CA VAL A 181 7.03 17.54 16.28
C VAL A 181 5.56 17.79 16.62
N GLU A 182 5.04 18.92 16.19
CA GLU A 182 3.65 19.34 16.39
C GLU A 182 2.68 18.32 15.77
N ASN A 183 2.91 17.93 14.52
CA ASN A 183 2.08 16.96 13.80
C ASN A 183 2.08 15.58 14.47
N VAL A 184 3.25 15.11 14.93
CA VAL A 184 3.34 13.84 15.66
C VAL A 184 2.63 13.93 17.02
N LEU A 185 2.79 15.05 17.75
CA LEU A 185 2.13 15.25 19.04
C LEU A 185 0.60 15.32 18.90
N GLU A 186 0.10 15.90 17.82
CA GLU A 186 -1.35 15.92 17.53
C GLU A 186 -1.90 14.51 17.34
N GLU A 187 -1.21 13.65 16.57
CA GLU A 187 -1.63 12.26 16.40
C GLU A 187 -1.55 11.46 17.71
N VAL A 188 -0.49 11.63 18.50
CA VAL A 188 -0.36 10.99 19.82
C VAL A 188 -1.47 11.44 20.78
N LYS A 189 -1.84 12.73 20.78
CA LYS A 189 -2.99 13.24 21.56
C LYS A 189 -4.28 12.59 21.08
N TRP A 190 -4.47 12.52 19.76
CA TRP A 190 -5.64 11.86 19.19
C TRP A 190 -5.75 10.39 19.64
N ILE A 191 -4.63 9.63 19.62
CA ILE A 191 -4.58 8.23 20.10
C ILE A 191 -4.97 8.15 21.58
N ARG A 192 -4.47 9.04 22.41
CA ARG A 192 -4.78 9.07 23.84
C ARG A 192 -6.28 9.30 24.09
N ASP A 193 -6.89 10.19 23.32
CA ASP A 193 -8.25 10.69 23.56
C ASP A 193 -9.32 9.80 22.90
N ASN A 194 -8.93 8.79 22.07
CA ASN A 194 -9.84 7.96 21.27
C ASN A 194 -9.58 6.46 21.42
#